data_49076851fc1c34b8aa62f244b5a3b0b6
#
_entry.id   49076851fc1c34b8aa62f244b5a3b0b6
#
_cell.length_a   1.000
_cell.length_b   1.000
_cell.length_c   1.000
_cell.angle_alpha   90.00
_cell.angle_beta   90.00
_cell.angle_gamma   90.00
#
_symmetry.space_group_name_H-M   'P 1'
#
loop_
_entity.id
_entity.type
_entity.pdbx_description
1 polymer ?
#
loop_
_entity_poly.entity_id
_entity_poly.type
_entity_poly.pdbx_seq_one_letter_code
_entity_poly.pdbx_strand_id
1 'polypeptide(L)'
;MIRYWHLTSLDAPTVALVWSLAFAWATHVVLPLWIPVLLALAAWVVYVADRLLDARMALRAANFDCLRERHWFHHRHRRLLIPLAIAAACACGYIVFTLMPAPARERNSVLAAAALAYFTRVHSARRLPSRWLSGFLPFFRKELLVGLLFTAACVLPALSRGSGAGQSPVPLSAAASVFALLAWLNCHAIDRWENLDSGQRSPIFHQGCVLALAGLLLAVILIPAQPRAAALVFAAAVSSLLLSLLDLVRARLTPLALRAAADLVLLTPLALILR
;
A
#
# COMPACT_ATOMS: atom_id res chain seq x y z
N MET A 1 -17.85 12.24 -1.56
CA MET A 1 -16.68 12.19 -0.66
C MET A 1 -15.63 11.18 -1.15
N ILE A 2 -15.94 9.91 -1.41
CA ILE A 2 -15.00 8.83 -1.82
C ILE A 2 -14.19 9.20 -3.08
N ARG A 3 -14.83 9.82 -4.09
CA ARG A 3 -14.15 10.28 -5.31
C ARG A 3 -13.01 11.26 -5.01
N TYR A 4 -13.22 12.26 -4.17
CA TYR A 4 -12.18 13.22 -3.81
C TYR A 4 -11.09 12.60 -2.95
N TRP A 5 -11.42 11.71 -2.02
CA TRP A 5 -10.46 10.94 -1.24
C TRP A 5 -9.46 10.20 -2.15
N HIS A 6 -9.95 9.53 -3.19
CA HIS A 6 -9.09 8.87 -4.19
C HIS A 6 -8.36 9.87 -5.09
N LEU A 7 -9.04 10.91 -5.60
CA LEU A 7 -8.42 11.89 -6.50
C LEU A 7 -7.30 12.69 -5.81
N THR A 8 -7.41 12.98 -4.52
CA THR A 8 -6.38 13.69 -3.74
C THR A 8 -5.26 12.78 -3.23
N SER A 9 -5.24 11.50 -3.62
CA SER A 9 -4.24 10.51 -3.18
C SER A 9 -4.24 10.23 -1.68
N LEU A 10 -5.37 10.36 -1.00
CA LEU A 10 -5.50 10.06 0.43
C LEU A 10 -5.80 8.59 0.71
N ASP A 11 -6.07 7.79 -0.30
CA ASP A 11 -6.30 6.35 -0.25
C ASP A 11 -5.15 5.59 0.41
N ALA A 12 -3.98 5.60 -0.17
CA ALA A 12 -2.81 4.91 0.35
C ALA A 12 -2.33 5.40 1.72
N PRO A 13 -2.27 6.73 2.01
CA PRO A 13 -2.01 7.23 3.35
C PRO A 13 -2.97 6.70 4.41
N THR A 14 -4.27 6.64 4.10
CA THR A 14 -5.29 6.12 5.02
C THR A 14 -5.07 4.64 5.30
N VAL A 15 -4.83 3.83 4.27
CA VAL A 15 -4.53 2.39 4.42
C VAL A 15 -3.25 2.20 5.25
N ALA A 16 -2.18 2.94 4.95
CA ALA A 16 -0.92 2.87 5.69
C ALA A 16 -1.09 3.21 7.17
N LEU A 17 -1.84 4.27 7.47
CA LEU A 17 -2.15 4.69 8.82
C LEU A 17 -2.92 3.60 9.59
N VAL A 18 -4.01 3.08 9.00
CA VAL A 18 -4.86 2.06 9.63
C VAL A 18 -4.06 0.79 9.92
N TRP A 19 -3.30 0.28 8.95
CA TRP A 19 -2.52 -0.93 9.16
C TRP A 19 -1.36 -0.74 10.13
N SER A 20 -0.66 0.41 10.12
CA SER A 20 0.39 0.71 11.09
C SER A 20 -0.16 0.73 12.53
N LEU A 21 -1.30 1.37 12.75
CA LEU A 21 -1.97 1.39 14.05
C LEU A 21 -2.48 0.01 14.45
N ALA A 22 -2.98 -0.79 13.50
CA ALA A 22 -3.45 -2.14 13.75
C ALA A 22 -2.31 -3.10 14.15
N PHE A 23 -1.14 -3.00 13.51
CA PHE A 23 0.05 -3.74 13.92
C PHE A 23 0.54 -3.30 15.31
N ALA A 24 0.49 -2.00 15.62
CA ALA A 24 0.82 -1.49 16.94
C ALA A 24 -0.16 -1.99 18.01
N TRP A 25 -1.47 -1.98 17.72
CA TRP A 25 -2.49 -2.56 18.58
C TRP A 25 -2.25 -4.06 18.83
N ALA A 26 -1.88 -4.82 17.79
CA ALA A 26 -1.63 -6.26 17.93
C ALA A 26 -0.42 -6.58 18.79
N THR A 27 0.57 -5.70 18.84
CA THR A 27 1.79 -5.84 19.66
C THR A 27 1.71 -5.12 21.00
N HIS A 28 0.57 -4.55 21.39
CA HIS A 28 0.42 -3.73 22.59
C HIS A 28 1.37 -2.52 22.65
N VAL A 29 1.82 -2.03 21.49
CA VAL A 29 2.75 -0.91 21.40
C VAL A 29 1.95 0.38 21.16
N VAL A 30 2.23 1.40 21.97
CA VAL A 30 1.74 2.75 21.71
C VAL A 30 2.74 3.46 20.80
N LEU A 31 2.30 3.81 19.59
CA LEU A 31 3.15 4.57 18.67
C LEU A 31 3.10 6.06 19.01
N PRO A 32 4.26 6.73 19.15
CA PRO A 32 4.31 8.19 19.20
C PRO A 32 3.67 8.79 17.94
N LEU A 33 2.93 9.88 18.09
CA LEU A 33 2.09 10.45 17.03
C LEU A 33 2.87 10.82 15.75
N TRP A 34 4.16 11.17 15.89
CA TRP A 34 5.01 11.49 14.74
C TRP A 34 5.18 10.31 13.76
N ILE A 35 5.06 9.04 14.23
CA ILE A 35 5.22 7.86 13.36
C ILE A 35 4.07 7.72 12.36
N PRO A 36 2.80 7.64 12.80
CA PRO A 36 1.69 7.54 11.84
C PRO A 36 1.60 8.80 10.97
N VAL A 37 1.94 9.98 11.48
CA VAL A 37 2.00 11.22 10.68
C VAL A 37 3.07 11.13 9.60
N LEU A 38 4.30 10.72 9.95
CA LEU A 38 5.38 10.53 8.99
C LEU A 38 4.99 9.52 7.90
N LEU A 39 4.41 8.39 8.29
CA LEU A 39 4.00 7.36 7.34
C LEU A 39 2.92 7.86 6.37
N ALA A 40 1.90 8.56 6.88
CA ALA A 40 0.85 9.13 6.05
C ALA A 40 1.38 10.20 5.09
N LEU A 41 2.23 11.11 5.56
CA LEU A 41 2.86 12.13 4.73
C LEU A 41 3.76 11.53 3.66
N ALA A 42 4.62 10.56 4.03
CA ALA A 42 5.53 9.91 3.09
C ALA A 42 4.75 9.14 2.00
N ALA A 43 3.72 8.38 2.38
CA ALA A 43 2.85 7.70 1.42
C ALA A 43 2.17 8.70 0.48
N TRP A 44 1.65 9.80 1.02
CA TRP A 44 1.00 10.84 0.21
C TRP A 44 1.96 11.49 -0.78
N VAL A 45 3.16 11.86 -0.35
CA VAL A 45 4.21 12.44 -1.22
C VAL A 45 4.55 11.50 -2.38
N VAL A 46 4.78 10.21 -2.08
CA VAL A 46 5.10 9.21 -3.11
C VAL A 46 3.97 9.06 -4.12
N TYR A 47 2.72 8.97 -3.66
CA TYR A 47 1.56 8.82 -4.55
C TYR A 47 1.29 10.06 -5.39
N VAL A 48 1.40 11.25 -4.83
CA VAL A 48 1.26 12.51 -5.58
C VAL A 48 2.37 12.66 -6.61
N ALA A 49 3.62 12.34 -6.25
CA ALA A 49 4.76 12.38 -7.16
C ALA A 49 4.59 11.40 -8.32
N ASP A 50 4.17 10.15 -8.02
CA ASP A 50 3.90 9.11 -9.03
C ASP A 50 2.87 9.61 -10.06
N ARG A 51 1.73 10.10 -9.60
CA ARG A 51 0.64 10.59 -10.48
C ARG A 51 1.03 11.83 -11.30
N LEU A 52 1.81 12.75 -10.72
CA LEU A 52 2.32 13.92 -11.44
C LEU A 52 3.35 13.54 -12.51
N LEU A 53 4.23 12.58 -12.21
CA LEU A 53 5.22 12.09 -13.16
C LEU A 53 4.57 11.31 -14.30
N ASP A 54 3.61 10.43 -13.99
CA ASP A 54 2.86 9.69 -15.01
C ASP A 54 2.10 10.63 -15.95
N ALA A 55 1.41 11.63 -15.38
CA ALA A 55 0.72 12.65 -16.18
C ALA A 55 1.69 13.41 -17.09
N ARG A 56 2.85 13.83 -16.56
CA ARG A 56 3.87 14.56 -17.33
C ARG A 56 4.45 13.70 -18.45
N MET A 57 4.68 12.43 -18.20
CA MET A 57 5.26 11.52 -19.20
C MET A 57 4.26 11.22 -20.33
N ALA A 58 3.00 10.93 -19.99
CA ALA A 58 1.96 10.68 -20.97
C ALA A 58 1.70 11.89 -21.87
N LEU A 59 1.68 13.10 -21.31
CA LEU A 59 1.53 14.35 -22.08
C LEU A 59 2.72 14.60 -23.02
N ARG A 60 3.95 14.29 -22.59
CA ARG A 60 5.13 14.42 -23.45
C ARG A 60 5.16 13.43 -24.60
N ALA A 61 4.63 12.22 -24.37
CA ALA A 61 4.56 11.18 -25.39
C ALA A 61 3.33 11.32 -26.32
N ALA A 62 2.51 12.36 -26.14
CA ALA A 62 1.20 12.55 -26.80
C ALA A 62 0.28 11.32 -26.68
N ASN A 63 0.46 10.53 -25.63
CA ASN A 63 -0.32 9.31 -25.38
C ASN A 63 -1.42 9.61 -24.35
N PHE A 64 -2.51 10.19 -24.81
CA PHE A 64 -3.64 10.62 -23.97
C PHE A 64 -4.48 9.45 -23.48
N ASP A 65 -4.48 8.30 -24.17
CA ASP A 65 -5.25 7.10 -23.82
C ASP A 65 -4.79 6.46 -22.52
N CYS A 66 -3.53 6.70 -22.12
CA CYS A 66 -2.99 6.26 -20.85
C CYS A 66 -3.38 7.14 -19.66
N LEU A 67 -3.99 8.32 -19.91
CA LEU A 67 -4.34 9.28 -18.87
C LEU A 67 -5.70 8.94 -18.26
N ARG A 68 -5.70 8.45 -17.04
CA ARG A 68 -6.90 8.24 -16.22
C ARG A 68 -7.31 9.56 -15.54
N GLU A 69 -8.56 9.62 -15.04
CA GLU A 69 -9.12 10.81 -14.37
C GLU A 69 -8.20 11.36 -13.25
N ARG A 70 -7.57 10.46 -12.48
CA ARG A 70 -6.62 10.85 -11.42
C ARG A 70 -5.38 11.61 -11.93
N HIS A 71 -4.86 11.25 -13.11
CA HIS A 71 -3.71 11.93 -13.71
C HIS A 71 -4.10 13.32 -14.19
N TRP A 72 -5.28 13.45 -14.82
CA TRP A 72 -5.84 14.73 -15.23
C TRP A 72 -6.09 15.64 -14.04
N PHE A 73 -6.64 15.11 -12.94
CA PHE A 73 -6.83 15.86 -11.70
C PHE A 73 -5.50 16.43 -11.19
N HIS A 74 -4.46 15.60 -11.07
CA HIS A 74 -3.14 16.02 -10.59
C HIS A 74 -2.48 17.02 -11.55
N HIS A 75 -2.58 16.81 -12.85
CA HIS A 75 -2.05 17.74 -13.85
C HIS A 75 -2.74 19.10 -13.77
N ARG A 76 -4.06 19.12 -13.65
CA ARG A 76 -4.84 20.37 -13.53
C ARG A 76 -4.50 21.13 -12.26
N HIS A 77 -4.33 20.42 -11.14
CA HIS A 77 -4.06 21.03 -9.84
C HIS A 77 -2.56 21.07 -9.49
N ARG A 78 -1.65 20.86 -10.44
CA ARG A 78 -0.20 20.76 -10.19
C ARG A 78 0.40 21.98 -9.50
N ARG A 79 -0.16 23.18 -9.76
CA ARG A 79 0.30 24.43 -9.14
C ARG A 79 0.10 24.46 -7.61
N LEU A 80 -0.88 23.70 -7.12
CA LEU A 80 -1.16 23.52 -5.69
C LEU A 80 -0.49 22.27 -5.15
N LEU A 81 -0.57 21.15 -5.85
CA LEU A 81 -0.08 19.85 -5.38
C LEU A 81 1.44 19.77 -5.27
N ILE A 82 2.18 20.43 -6.18
CA ILE A 82 3.65 20.44 -6.13
C ILE A 82 4.16 21.14 -4.86
N PRO A 83 3.80 22.40 -4.55
CA PRO A 83 4.28 23.04 -3.33
C PRO A 83 3.80 22.33 -2.05
N LEU A 84 2.59 21.77 -2.03
CA LEU A 84 2.12 20.97 -0.90
C LEU A 84 2.95 19.67 -0.73
N ALA A 85 3.28 18.98 -1.82
CA ALA A 85 4.12 17.78 -1.77
C ALA A 85 5.55 18.10 -1.31
N ILE A 86 6.10 19.27 -1.73
CA ILE A 86 7.40 19.74 -1.24
C ILE A 86 7.32 20.05 0.26
N ALA A 87 6.31 20.79 0.70
CA ALA A 87 6.11 21.09 2.12
C ALA A 87 5.96 19.82 2.97
N ALA A 88 5.19 18.84 2.49
CA ALA A 88 5.04 17.54 3.15
C ALA A 88 6.36 16.75 3.18
N ALA A 89 7.16 16.79 2.10
CA ALA A 89 8.48 16.15 2.08
C ALA A 89 9.45 16.83 3.05
N CYS A 90 9.42 18.17 3.15
CA CYS A 90 10.19 18.91 4.15
C CYS A 90 9.75 18.56 5.58
N ALA A 91 8.44 18.43 5.83
CA ALA A 91 7.92 17.98 7.12
C ALA A 91 8.37 16.56 7.45
N CYS A 92 8.38 15.62 6.49
CA CYS A 92 8.97 14.29 6.67
C CYS A 92 10.45 14.38 7.05
N GLY A 93 11.23 15.19 6.35
CA GLY A 93 12.65 15.44 6.66
C GLY A 93 12.81 15.98 8.08
N TYR A 94 12.05 16.98 8.46
CA TYR A 94 12.06 17.55 9.82
C TYR A 94 11.78 16.45 10.87
N ILE A 95 10.72 15.67 10.70
CA ILE A 95 10.37 14.57 11.63
C ILE A 95 11.51 13.55 11.74
N VAL A 96 12.10 13.15 10.60
CA VAL A 96 13.19 12.17 10.57
C VAL A 96 14.44 12.66 11.29
N PHE A 97 14.80 13.94 11.12
CA PHE A 97 16.04 14.44 11.71
C PHE A 97 15.88 14.92 13.15
N THR A 98 14.69 15.35 13.57
CA THR A 98 14.47 15.89 14.92
C THR A 98 13.81 14.91 15.89
N LEU A 99 12.85 14.09 15.43
CA LEU A 99 12.05 13.24 16.31
C LEU A 99 12.44 11.76 16.24
N MET A 100 13.03 11.30 15.11
CA MET A 100 13.39 9.89 14.96
C MET A 100 14.75 9.60 15.61
N PRO A 101 14.83 8.65 16.56
CA PRO A 101 16.10 8.22 17.15
C PRO A 101 17.08 7.67 16.10
N ALA A 102 18.40 7.90 16.29
CA ALA A 102 19.44 7.49 15.35
C ALA A 102 19.37 6.00 14.95
N PRO A 103 19.21 5.02 15.87
CA PRO A 103 19.11 3.62 15.48
C PRO A 103 17.88 3.29 14.62
N ALA A 104 16.77 4.02 14.82
CA ALA A 104 15.58 3.89 13.99
C ALA A 104 15.82 4.51 12.61
N ARG A 105 16.55 5.61 12.53
CA ARG A 105 16.94 6.28 11.30
C ARG A 105 17.79 5.38 10.40
N GLU A 106 18.80 4.73 10.97
CA GLU A 106 19.67 3.78 10.26
C GLU A 106 18.87 2.61 9.68
N ARG A 107 18.00 1.98 10.46
CA ARG A 107 17.15 0.88 9.98
C ARG A 107 16.18 1.33 8.88
N ASN A 108 15.54 2.46 9.06
CA ASN A 108 14.57 2.97 8.11
C ASN A 108 15.22 3.57 6.85
N SER A 109 16.51 3.94 6.87
CA SER A 109 17.26 4.39 5.71
C SER A 109 17.33 3.31 4.62
N VAL A 110 17.46 2.05 5.01
CA VAL A 110 17.45 0.91 4.07
C VAL A 110 16.11 0.81 3.36
N LEU A 111 15.00 0.92 4.11
CA LEU A 111 13.66 0.90 3.52
C LEU A 111 13.44 2.11 2.62
N ALA A 112 13.86 3.29 3.05
CA ALA A 112 13.76 4.52 2.26
C ALA A 112 14.60 4.43 0.97
N ALA A 113 15.83 3.90 1.05
CA ALA A 113 16.69 3.68 -0.11
C ALA A 113 16.05 2.67 -1.09
N ALA A 114 15.49 1.57 -0.57
CA ALA A 114 14.80 0.57 -1.39
C ALA A 114 13.56 1.15 -2.09
N ALA A 115 12.76 1.95 -1.38
CA ALA A 115 11.59 2.63 -1.94
C ALA A 115 12.00 3.65 -3.00
N LEU A 116 13.06 4.44 -2.76
CA LEU A 116 13.59 5.40 -3.72
C LEU A 116 14.16 4.71 -4.97
N ALA A 117 14.92 3.64 -4.79
CA ALA A 117 15.46 2.85 -5.90
C ALA A 117 14.33 2.24 -6.75
N TYR A 118 13.29 1.70 -6.10
CA TYR A 118 12.10 1.22 -6.79
C TYR A 118 11.42 2.34 -7.58
N PHE A 119 11.14 3.47 -6.95
CA PHE A 119 10.49 4.64 -7.58
C PHE A 119 11.29 5.14 -8.78
N THR A 120 12.61 5.31 -8.61
CA THR A 120 13.51 5.74 -9.68
C THR A 120 13.50 4.74 -10.83
N ARG A 121 13.57 3.44 -10.53
CA ARG A 121 13.54 2.39 -11.55
C ARG A 121 12.23 2.41 -12.37
N VAL A 122 11.08 2.49 -11.72
CA VAL A 122 9.77 2.52 -12.41
C VAL A 122 9.69 3.69 -13.39
N HIS A 123 10.19 4.87 -12.99
CA HIS A 123 10.12 6.07 -13.82
C HIS A 123 11.28 6.21 -14.83
N SER A 124 12.43 5.55 -14.60
CA SER A 124 13.59 5.57 -15.50
C SER A 124 13.57 4.45 -16.54
N ALA A 125 13.04 3.27 -16.20
CA ALA A 125 13.00 2.12 -17.10
C ALA A 125 12.20 2.37 -18.40
N ARG A 126 11.29 3.34 -18.36
CA ARG A 126 10.58 3.81 -19.57
C ARG A 126 11.47 4.58 -20.57
N ARG A 127 12.72 4.92 -20.19
CA ARG A 127 13.69 5.64 -21.03
C ARG A 127 14.81 4.77 -21.59
N LEU A 128 15.04 3.57 -21.03
CA LEU A 128 16.13 2.68 -21.44
C LEU A 128 15.57 1.51 -22.24
N PRO A 129 16.18 1.14 -23.38
CA PRO A 129 15.77 -0.06 -24.12
C PRO A 129 15.99 -1.29 -23.24
N SER A 130 14.91 -2.06 -23.09
CA SER A 130 14.72 -3.14 -22.11
C SER A 130 15.66 -4.36 -22.22
N ARG A 131 16.65 -4.38 -23.12
CA ARG A 131 17.46 -5.56 -23.46
C ARG A 131 18.43 -6.02 -22.37
N TRP A 132 18.89 -5.14 -21.48
CA TRP A 132 19.90 -5.50 -20.46
C TRP A 132 19.32 -5.87 -19.09
N LEU A 133 18.09 -5.50 -18.78
CA LEU A 133 17.48 -5.75 -17.46
C LEU A 133 16.39 -6.82 -17.46
N SER A 134 15.95 -7.30 -18.63
CA SER A 134 14.93 -8.32 -18.76
C SER A 134 15.36 -9.74 -18.35
N GLY A 135 16.68 -9.99 -18.23
CA GLY A 135 17.21 -11.32 -17.91
C GLY A 135 17.16 -11.70 -16.43
N PHE A 136 17.17 -10.74 -15.49
CA PHE A 136 17.38 -11.06 -14.08
C PHE A 136 16.14 -10.97 -13.17
N LEU A 137 15.01 -10.37 -13.60
CA LEU A 137 13.85 -10.13 -12.74
C LEU A 137 12.47 -10.32 -13.40
N PRO A 138 12.20 -11.44 -14.12
CA PRO A 138 10.81 -11.75 -14.50
C PRO A 138 9.95 -12.08 -13.28
N PHE A 139 10.55 -12.43 -12.12
CA PHE A 139 9.87 -12.91 -10.92
C PHE A 139 9.35 -11.81 -9.99
N PHE A 140 9.96 -10.61 -9.99
CA PHE A 140 9.51 -9.49 -9.17
C PHE A 140 8.63 -8.55 -9.99
N ARG A 141 7.37 -8.92 -10.14
CA ARG A 141 6.38 -7.98 -10.66
C ARG A 141 6.36 -6.73 -9.78
N LYS A 142 6.21 -5.55 -10.39
CA LYS A 142 6.21 -4.25 -9.68
C LYS A 142 5.22 -4.24 -8.50
N GLU A 143 4.08 -4.92 -8.65
CA GLU A 143 3.01 -5.03 -7.67
C GLU A 143 3.48 -5.73 -6.38
N LEU A 144 4.31 -6.78 -6.51
CA LEU A 144 4.86 -7.50 -5.36
C LEU A 144 5.82 -6.63 -4.55
N LEU A 145 6.70 -5.90 -5.24
CA LEU A 145 7.64 -4.99 -4.58
C LEU A 145 6.91 -3.86 -3.86
N VAL A 146 5.87 -3.29 -4.47
CA VAL A 146 5.02 -2.28 -3.80
C VAL A 146 4.38 -2.88 -2.56
N GLY A 147 3.76 -4.06 -2.65
CA GLY A 147 3.12 -4.73 -1.52
C GLY A 147 4.10 -5.01 -0.37
N LEU A 148 5.31 -5.48 -0.68
CA LEU A 148 6.36 -5.74 0.32
C LEU A 148 6.87 -4.47 0.99
N LEU A 149 7.20 -3.42 0.21
CA LEU A 149 7.68 -2.15 0.73
C LEU A 149 6.61 -1.46 1.59
N PHE A 150 5.37 -1.48 1.12
CA PHE A 150 4.23 -0.91 1.84
C PHE A 150 3.99 -1.63 3.16
N THR A 151 4.01 -2.96 3.15
CA THR A 151 3.87 -3.79 4.36
C THR A 151 5.02 -3.53 5.33
N ALA A 152 6.26 -3.50 4.85
CA ALA A 152 7.42 -3.19 5.69
C ALA A 152 7.28 -1.82 6.37
N ALA A 153 6.85 -0.80 5.63
CA ALA A 153 6.61 0.53 6.19
C ALA A 153 5.55 0.52 7.30
N CYS A 154 4.47 -0.27 7.16
CA CYS A 154 3.41 -0.37 8.16
C CYS A 154 3.83 -1.18 9.40
N VAL A 155 4.63 -2.24 9.24
CA VAL A 155 4.97 -3.20 10.31
C VAL A 155 6.19 -2.79 11.11
N LEU A 156 7.24 -2.24 10.47
CA LEU A 156 8.52 -1.93 11.12
C LEU A 156 8.40 -1.06 12.39
N PRO A 157 7.51 -0.06 12.47
CA PRO A 157 7.34 0.72 13.70
C PRO A 157 6.89 -0.12 14.90
N ALA A 158 6.00 -1.07 14.70
CA ALA A 158 5.51 -1.98 15.74
C ALA A 158 6.57 -3.03 16.12
N LEU A 159 7.19 -3.67 15.11
CA LEU A 159 8.27 -4.65 15.34
C LEU A 159 9.44 -4.07 16.13
N SER A 160 9.88 -2.88 15.76
CA SER A 160 11.06 -2.26 16.38
C SER A 160 10.86 -1.84 17.84
N ARG A 161 9.62 -1.77 18.31
CA ARG A 161 9.25 -1.42 19.68
C ARG A 161 8.76 -2.60 20.49
N GLY A 162 8.20 -3.62 19.84
CA GLY A 162 7.69 -4.84 20.48
C GLY A 162 8.79 -5.86 20.82
N SER A 163 9.98 -5.73 20.26
CA SER A 163 11.09 -6.70 20.42
C SER A 163 11.61 -6.89 21.85
N GLY A 164 11.19 -6.05 22.81
CA GLY A 164 11.59 -6.14 24.22
C GLY A 164 10.62 -6.91 25.13
N ALA A 165 9.45 -7.30 24.64
CA ALA A 165 8.35 -7.82 25.48
C ALA A 165 8.29 -9.34 25.61
N GLY A 166 9.34 -10.08 25.22
CA GLY A 166 9.38 -11.55 25.32
C GLY A 166 8.36 -12.29 24.44
N GLN A 167 7.67 -11.57 23.56
CA GLN A 167 6.69 -12.18 22.65
C GLN A 167 7.38 -12.78 21.42
N SER A 168 6.93 -13.96 21.01
CA SER A 168 7.41 -14.57 19.77
C SER A 168 7.08 -13.66 18.58
N PRO A 169 8.03 -13.37 17.68
CA PRO A 169 7.79 -12.56 16.49
C PRO A 169 6.99 -13.31 15.40
N VAL A 170 6.85 -14.63 15.52
CA VAL A 170 6.24 -15.51 14.50
C VAL A 170 4.80 -15.12 14.17
N PRO A 171 3.87 -14.90 15.12
CA PRO A 171 2.50 -14.55 14.78
C PRO A 171 2.36 -13.17 14.11
N LEU A 172 3.22 -12.23 14.49
CA LEU A 172 3.24 -10.92 13.85
C LEU A 172 3.80 -10.98 12.43
N SER A 173 4.86 -11.79 12.21
CA SER A 173 5.40 -12.01 10.85
C SER A 173 4.39 -12.74 9.95
N ALA A 174 3.61 -13.66 10.50
CA ALA A 174 2.52 -14.32 9.80
C ALA A 174 1.44 -13.29 9.37
N ALA A 175 1.00 -12.42 10.28
CA ALA A 175 0.06 -11.34 9.97
C ALA A 175 0.62 -10.37 8.92
N ALA A 176 1.90 -10.02 9.01
CA ALA A 176 2.59 -9.19 8.03
C ALA A 176 2.65 -9.86 6.65
N SER A 177 2.90 -11.16 6.59
CA SER A 177 2.94 -11.92 5.33
C SER A 177 1.58 -11.95 4.66
N VAL A 178 0.49 -12.18 5.41
CA VAL A 178 -0.87 -12.14 4.86
C VAL A 178 -1.22 -10.74 4.37
N PHE A 179 -0.82 -9.69 5.10
CA PHE A 179 -1.02 -8.31 4.66
C PHE A 179 -0.20 -7.98 3.40
N ALA A 180 1.03 -8.48 3.29
CA ALA A 180 1.85 -8.30 2.08
C ALA A 180 1.19 -8.94 0.84
N LEU A 181 0.63 -10.14 1.01
CA LEU A 181 -0.12 -10.81 -0.05
C LEU A 181 -1.42 -10.06 -0.40
N LEU A 182 -2.12 -9.53 0.59
CA LEU A 182 -3.31 -8.70 0.37
C LEU A 182 -2.96 -7.40 -0.37
N ALA A 183 -1.89 -6.70 0.04
CA ALA A 183 -1.43 -5.47 -0.61
C ALA A 183 -0.98 -5.74 -2.07
N TRP A 184 -0.27 -6.85 -2.29
CA TRP A 184 0.04 -7.32 -3.64
C TRP A 184 -1.22 -7.61 -4.45
N LEU A 185 -2.17 -8.36 -3.88
CA LEU A 185 -3.42 -8.72 -4.55
C LEU A 185 -4.23 -7.48 -4.93
N ASN A 186 -4.29 -6.47 -4.06
CA ASN A 186 -4.95 -5.20 -4.34
C ASN A 186 -4.32 -4.48 -5.54
N CYS A 187 -2.99 -4.34 -5.55
CA CYS A 187 -2.27 -3.74 -6.67
C CYS A 187 -2.47 -4.54 -7.97
N HIS A 188 -2.42 -5.88 -7.87
CA HIS A 188 -2.63 -6.77 -9.00
C HIS A 188 -4.05 -6.71 -9.55
N ALA A 189 -5.05 -6.63 -8.66
CA ALA A 189 -6.45 -6.50 -9.03
C ALA A 189 -6.69 -5.21 -9.83
N ILE A 190 -6.17 -4.08 -9.33
CA ILE A 190 -6.29 -2.78 -9.99
C ILE A 190 -5.64 -2.81 -11.38
N ASP A 191 -4.40 -3.35 -11.49
CA ASP A 191 -3.70 -3.47 -12.78
C ASP A 191 -4.48 -4.34 -13.77
N ARG A 192 -5.01 -5.47 -13.30
CA ARG A 192 -5.84 -6.37 -14.13
C ARG A 192 -7.12 -5.71 -14.60
N TRP A 193 -7.86 -5.08 -13.71
CA TRP A 193 -9.13 -4.42 -14.07
C TRP A 193 -8.94 -3.25 -15.04
N GLU A 194 -7.80 -2.56 -14.99
CA GLU A 194 -7.47 -1.48 -15.90
C GLU A 194 -7.04 -1.97 -17.30
N ASN A 195 -6.56 -3.22 -17.41
CA ASN A 195 -6.00 -3.78 -18.65
C ASN A 195 -6.82 -4.94 -19.27
N LEU A 196 -7.87 -5.41 -18.59
CA LEU A 196 -8.74 -6.47 -19.10
C LEU A 196 -9.83 -5.90 -20.02
N ASP A 197 -10.01 -6.53 -21.16
CA ASP A 197 -11.16 -6.25 -22.02
C ASP A 197 -12.47 -6.71 -21.37
N SER A 198 -13.56 -6.04 -21.78
CA SER A 198 -14.91 -6.38 -21.33
C SER A 198 -15.25 -7.80 -21.76
N GLY A 199 -15.40 -8.72 -20.81
CA GLY A 199 -15.73 -10.13 -21.06
C GLY A 199 -14.62 -11.14 -20.76
N GLN A 200 -13.38 -10.72 -20.58
CA GLN A 200 -12.31 -11.61 -20.14
C GLN A 200 -12.51 -12.02 -18.67
N ARG A 201 -12.22 -13.29 -18.35
CA ARG A 201 -12.25 -13.79 -16.97
C ARG A 201 -11.05 -13.24 -16.19
N SER A 202 -11.34 -12.70 -15.03
CA SER A 202 -10.33 -12.22 -14.09
C SER A 202 -9.96 -13.34 -13.11
N PRO A 203 -8.67 -13.57 -12.81
CA PRO A 203 -8.25 -14.53 -11.80
C PRO A 203 -8.42 -14.00 -10.37
N ILE A 204 -8.75 -12.72 -10.20
CA ILE A 204 -8.76 -12.02 -8.90
C ILE A 204 -9.76 -12.64 -7.94
N PHE A 205 -10.95 -13.02 -8.42
CA PHE A 205 -11.93 -13.72 -7.60
C PHE A 205 -11.35 -14.95 -6.91
N HIS A 206 -10.74 -15.86 -7.67
CA HIS A 206 -10.17 -17.09 -7.11
C HIS A 206 -8.98 -16.82 -6.20
N GLN A 207 -8.08 -15.91 -6.61
CA GLN A 207 -6.90 -15.56 -5.82
C GLN A 207 -7.30 -14.96 -4.47
N GLY A 208 -8.29 -14.07 -4.45
CA GLY A 208 -8.79 -13.46 -3.23
C GLY A 208 -9.54 -14.45 -2.34
N CYS A 209 -10.33 -15.37 -2.91
CA CYS A 209 -10.96 -16.46 -2.15
C CYS A 209 -9.92 -17.40 -1.51
N VAL A 210 -8.87 -17.77 -2.25
CA VAL A 210 -7.77 -18.60 -1.71
C VAL A 210 -7.06 -17.89 -0.57
N LEU A 211 -6.72 -16.62 -0.75
CA LEU A 211 -6.07 -15.82 0.30
C LEU A 211 -6.99 -15.64 1.52
N ALA A 212 -8.29 -15.42 1.31
CA ALA A 212 -9.27 -15.31 2.38
C ALA A 212 -9.38 -16.62 3.18
N LEU A 213 -9.47 -17.75 2.51
CA LEU A 213 -9.54 -19.07 3.16
C LEU A 213 -8.25 -19.38 3.92
N ALA A 214 -7.10 -19.20 3.31
CA ALA A 214 -5.80 -19.40 3.95
C ALA A 214 -5.63 -18.47 5.17
N GLY A 215 -6.02 -17.20 5.04
CA GLY A 215 -6.02 -16.25 6.14
C GLY A 215 -6.96 -16.65 7.27
N LEU A 216 -8.17 -17.13 6.97
CA LEU A 216 -9.12 -17.60 7.97
C LEU A 216 -8.58 -18.82 8.73
N LEU A 217 -8.04 -19.80 8.04
CA LEU A 217 -7.41 -20.99 8.68
C LEU A 217 -6.25 -20.57 9.58
N LEU A 218 -5.38 -19.69 9.08
CA LEU A 218 -4.26 -19.18 9.87
C LEU A 218 -4.73 -18.38 11.09
N ALA A 219 -5.78 -17.57 10.97
CA ALA A 219 -6.36 -16.85 12.09
C ALA A 219 -6.85 -17.82 13.19
N VAL A 220 -7.56 -18.90 12.82
CA VAL A 220 -8.02 -19.94 13.78
C VAL A 220 -6.83 -20.59 14.51
N ILE A 221 -5.75 -20.91 13.78
CA ILE A 221 -4.53 -21.49 14.37
C ILE A 221 -3.86 -20.52 15.36
N LEU A 222 -3.91 -19.23 15.08
CA LEU A 222 -3.25 -18.20 15.90
C LEU A 222 -4.06 -17.79 17.15
N ILE A 223 -5.38 -18.02 17.19
CA ILE A 223 -6.25 -17.63 18.31
C ILE A 223 -5.70 -18.05 19.69
N PRO A 224 -5.29 -19.32 19.91
CA PRO A 224 -4.83 -19.74 21.24
C PRO A 224 -3.55 -19.07 21.70
N ALA A 225 -2.64 -18.74 20.75
CA ALA A 225 -1.34 -18.19 21.05
C ALA A 225 -1.32 -16.65 21.11
N GLN A 226 -1.96 -16.01 20.15
CA GLN A 226 -1.98 -14.55 20.02
C GLN A 226 -3.28 -14.05 19.35
N PRO A 227 -4.36 -13.83 20.14
CA PRO A 227 -5.67 -13.49 19.61
C PRO A 227 -5.68 -12.15 18.82
N ARG A 228 -4.82 -11.19 19.15
CA ARG A 228 -4.72 -9.93 18.39
C ARG A 228 -4.07 -10.10 17.02
N ALA A 229 -3.01 -10.92 16.92
CA ALA A 229 -2.44 -11.25 15.62
C ALA A 229 -3.44 -12.05 14.76
N ALA A 230 -4.18 -12.99 15.38
CA ALA A 230 -5.28 -13.70 14.74
C ALA A 230 -6.35 -12.75 14.20
N ALA A 231 -6.73 -11.72 14.97
CA ALA A 231 -7.70 -10.72 14.54
C ALA A 231 -7.21 -9.89 13.34
N LEU A 232 -5.90 -9.56 13.29
CA LEU A 232 -5.32 -8.90 12.10
C LEU A 232 -5.38 -9.78 10.86
N VAL A 233 -5.00 -11.06 11.00
CA VAL A 233 -5.08 -12.03 9.90
C VAL A 233 -6.52 -12.21 9.43
N PHE A 234 -7.47 -12.27 10.37
CA PHE A 234 -8.90 -12.32 10.06
C PHE A 234 -9.36 -11.06 9.29
N ALA A 235 -8.96 -9.87 9.74
CA ALA A 235 -9.28 -8.62 9.02
C ALA A 235 -8.72 -8.64 7.59
N ALA A 236 -7.47 -9.14 7.39
CA ALA A 236 -6.89 -9.30 6.05
C ALA A 236 -7.67 -10.33 5.20
N ALA A 237 -8.14 -11.43 5.81
CA ALA A 237 -8.96 -12.42 5.13
C ALA A 237 -10.31 -11.82 4.68
N VAL A 238 -10.95 -11.02 5.53
CA VAL A 238 -12.18 -10.28 5.18
C VAL A 238 -11.92 -9.30 4.04
N SER A 239 -10.82 -8.53 4.08
CA SER A 239 -10.43 -7.63 2.97
C SER A 239 -10.24 -8.40 1.67
N SER A 240 -9.60 -9.57 1.71
CA SER A 240 -9.37 -10.42 0.54
C SER A 240 -10.69 -10.94 -0.07
N LEU A 241 -11.63 -11.33 0.79
CA LEU A 241 -12.97 -11.74 0.37
C LEU A 241 -13.74 -10.58 -0.27
N LEU A 242 -13.72 -9.41 0.37
CA LEU A 242 -14.36 -8.21 -0.19
C LEU A 242 -13.77 -7.81 -1.54
N LEU A 243 -12.45 -7.94 -1.71
CA LEU A 243 -11.78 -7.70 -3.00
C LEU A 243 -12.24 -8.70 -4.07
N SER A 244 -12.44 -9.98 -3.70
CA SER A 244 -13.01 -11.00 -4.58
C SER A 244 -14.45 -10.65 -5.01
N LEU A 245 -15.26 -10.18 -4.07
CA LEU A 245 -16.64 -9.75 -4.37
C LEU A 245 -16.67 -8.53 -5.28
N LEU A 246 -15.72 -7.60 -5.13
CA LEU A 246 -15.58 -6.46 -6.06
C LEU A 246 -15.29 -6.94 -7.49
N ASP A 247 -14.49 -7.99 -7.67
CA ASP A 247 -14.23 -8.56 -9.01
C ASP A 247 -15.50 -9.07 -9.69
N LEU A 248 -16.46 -9.62 -8.95
CA LEU A 248 -17.75 -10.07 -9.49
C LEU A 248 -18.61 -8.91 -9.98
N VAL A 249 -18.56 -7.78 -9.30
CA VAL A 249 -19.40 -6.61 -9.63
C VAL A 249 -18.66 -5.55 -10.43
N ARG A 250 -17.41 -5.80 -10.84
CA ARG A 250 -16.54 -4.83 -11.52
C ARG A 250 -17.17 -4.19 -12.75
N ALA A 251 -17.92 -4.97 -13.54
CA ALA A 251 -18.57 -4.48 -14.75
C ALA A 251 -19.70 -3.46 -14.50
N ARG A 252 -20.17 -3.37 -13.24
CA ARG A 252 -21.22 -2.42 -12.83
C ARG A 252 -20.66 -1.12 -12.25
N LEU A 253 -19.35 -1.07 -12.01
CA LEU A 253 -18.67 0.06 -11.38
C LEU A 253 -17.88 0.85 -12.41
N THR A 254 -17.81 2.17 -12.23
CA THR A 254 -16.86 2.98 -12.98
C THR A 254 -15.42 2.64 -12.57
N PRO A 255 -14.41 2.78 -13.47
CA PRO A 255 -13.02 2.48 -13.14
C PRO A 255 -12.52 3.22 -11.87
N LEU A 256 -12.95 4.46 -11.68
CA LEU A 256 -12.61 5.24 -10.50
C LEU A 256 -13.28 4.69 -9.23
N ALA A 257 -14.58 4.34 -9.31
CA ALA A 257 -15.30 3.78 -8.17
C ALA A 257 -14.75 2.41 -7.77
N LEU A 258 -14.42 1.56 -8.75
CA LEU A 258 -13.83 0.25 -8.52
C LEU A 258 -12.49 0.35 -7.80
N ARG A 259 -11.62 1.26 -8.25
CA ARG A 259 -10.33 1.50 -7.62
C ARG A 259 -10.46 2.06 -6.20
N ALA A 260 -11.31 3.07 -6.01
CA ALA A 260 -11.57 3.61 -4.67
C ALA A 260 -12.16 2.56 -3.72
N ALA A 261 -13.03 1.67 -4.23
CA ALA A 261 -13.57 0.56 -3.46
C ALA A 261 -12.49 -0.47 -3.11
N ALA A 262 -11.53 -0.76 -4.03
CA ALA A 262 -10.41 -1.64 -3.76
C ALA A 262 -9.52 -1.15 -2.61
N ASP A 263 -9.30 0.16 -2.51
CA ASP A 263 -8.55 0.73 -1.40
C ASP A 263 -9.39 0.78 -0.10
N LEU A 264 -10.71 1.00 -0.19
CA LEU A 264 -11.62 0.99 0.96
C LEU A 264 -11.71 -0.38 1.64
N VAL A 265 -11.75 -1.47 0.88
CA VAL A 265 -11.83 -2.83 1.46
C VAL A 265 -10.59 -3.20 2.28
N LEU A 266 -9.48 -2.47 2.11
CA LEU A 266 -8.28 -2.63 2.95
C LEU A 266 -8.43 -1.99 4.35
N LEU A 267 -9.48 -1.26 4.62
CA LEU A 267 -9.68 -0.57 5.90
C LEU A 267 -10.38 -1.43 6.97
N THR A 268 -10.54 -2.72 6.76
CA THR A 268 -11.17 -3.65 7.71
C THR A 268 -10.55 -3.63 9.11
N PRO A 269 -9.20 -3.43 9.32
CA PRO A 269 -8.64 -3.36 10.65
C PRO A 269 -9.10 -2.14 11.47
N LEU A 270 -9.71 -1.14 10.84
CA LEU A 270 -10.27 0.00 11.55
C LEU A 270 -11.29 -0.43 12.65
N ALA A 271 -12.05 -1.50 12.38
CA ALA A 271 -12.98 -2.08 13.34
C ALA A 271 -12.31 -2.66 14.59
N LEU A 272 -11.01 -2.99 14.52
CA LEU A 272 -10.24 -3.50 15.66
C LEU A 272 -9.64 -2.37 16.49
N ILE A 273 -9.31 -1.25 15.87
CA ILE A 273 -8.62 -0.11 16.51
C ILE A 273 -9.61 0.79 17.25
N LEU A 274 -10.86 0.86 16.78
CA LEU A 274 -11.91 1.72 17.35
C LEU A 274 -12.67 1.09 18.53
N ARG A 275 -12.33 -0.14 18.90
CA ARG A 275 -12.83 -0.84 20.10
C ARG A 275 -11.91 -0.58 21.30
#